data_9b0f9f7dd706d5c8719fc05c9c0ab4cd
#
_entry.id   9b0f9f7dd706d5c8719fc05c9c0ab4cd
#
_cell.length_a   1.000
_cell.length_b   1.000
_cell.length_c   1.000
_cell.angle_alpha   90.00
_cell.angle_beta   90.00
_cell.angle_gamma   90.00
#
_symmetry.space_group_name_H-M   'P 1'
#
loop_
_entity.id
_entity.type
_entity.pdbx_description
1 polymer ?
#
loop_
_entity_poly.entity_id
_entity_poly.type
_entity_poly.pdbx_seq_one_letter_code
_entity_poly.pdbx_strand_id
1 'polypeptide(L)'
;IYELYDHLEREQQLKDNIAKVKADGAQLIVAIFHWGNETETVPDSNQTTLGRIAIDEGADLVCGHHPHVLQGIETYKGRNIVYSLGNFCFGGNSSPSDMDTMIYQQTFTIDADGVKKDNVTNIIPCSISSAAYDGYNNYQPTPAEGDEATRILGKINERSSWISTAEGSTFTAKYNSNNDSQSSSADTAASDSDIVDMNSSASDDTDAETYDESY
;
A
#
# COMPACT_ATOMS: atom_id res chain seq x y z
N ILE A 1 -17.01 -17.80 -16.30
CA ILE A 1 -17.40 -16.70 -17.23
C ILE A 1 -17.67 -15.42 -16.42
N TYR A 2 -18.40 -15.48 -15.29
CA TYR A 2 -18.70 -14.30 -14.46
C TYR A 2 -17.45 -13.66 -13.87
N GLU A 3 -16.50 -14.42 -13.34
CA GLU A 3 -15.23 -13.91 -12.80
C GLU A 3 -14.41 -13.17 -13.85
N LEU A 4 -14.39 -13.63 -15.10
CA LEU A 4 -13.66 -12.96 -16.18
C LEU A 4 -14.27 -11.59 -16.54
N TYR A 5 -15.61 -11.50 -16.55
CA TYR A 5 -16.30 -10.22 -16.79
C TYR A 5 -16.03 -9.23 -15.67
N ASP A 6 -16.08 -9.65 -14.43
CA ASP A 6 -15.82 -8.83 -13.25
C ASP A 6 -14.38 -8.24 -13.27
N HIS A 7 -13.39 -9.04 -13.67
CA HIS A 7 -12.02 -8.57 -13.83
C HIS A 7 -11.88 -7.50 -14.91
N LEU A 8 -12.48 -7.70 -16.07
CA LEU A 8 -12.41 -6.75 -17.18
C LEU A 8 -13.11 -5.43 -16.85
N GLU A 9 -14.21 -5.48 -16.11
CA GLU A 9 -14.93 -4.30 -15.65
C GLU A 9 -14.10 -3.50 -14.65
N ARG A 10 -13.44 -4.15 -13.70
CA ARG A 10 -12.54 -3.49 -12.71
C ARG A 10 -11.33 -2.84 -13.38
N GLU A 11 -10.71 -3.52 -14.35
CA GLU A 11 -9.62 -2.93 -15.12
C GLU A 11 -10.06 -1.68 -15.89
N GLN A 12 -11.24 -1.75 -16.53
CA GLN A 12 -11.76 -0.61 -17.28
C GLN A 12 -12.12 0.54 -16.35
N GLN A 13 -12.76 0.27 -15.23
CA GLN A 13 -13.09 1.29 -14.22
C GLN A 13 -11.83 1.97 -13.66
N LEU A 14 -10.77 1.21 -13.40
CA LEU A 14 -9.48 1.77 -12.98
C LEU A 14 -8.92 2.74 -14.01
N LYS A 15 -8.91 2.35 -15.29
CA LYS A 15 -8.44 3.19 -16.39
C LYS A 15 -9.25 4.47 -16.51
N ASP A 16 -10.58 4.35 -16.47
CA ASP A 16 -11.51 5.49 -16.58
C ASP A 16 -11.33 6.46 -15.40
N ASN A 17 -11.14 5.94 -14.18
CA ASN A 17 -10.92 6.77 -13.00
C ASN A 17 -9.58 7.53 -13.06
N ILE A 18 -8.50 6.87 -13.47
CA ILE A 18 -7.20 7.54 -13.65
C ILE A 18 -7.28 8.57 -14.77
N ALA A 19 -7.92 8.24 -15.88
CA ALA A 19 -8.14 9.21 -16.97
C ALA A 19 -8.94 10.43 -16.51
N LYS A 20 -9.96 10.20 -15.66
CA LYS A 20 -10.78 11.28 -15.11
C LYS A 20 -9.97 12.23 -14.23
N VAL A 21 -9.23 11.72 -13.24
CA VAL A 21 -8.46 12.60 -12.34
C VAL A 21 -7.36 13.35 -13.09
N LYS A 22 -6.78 12.76 -14.14
CA LYS A 22 -5.87 13.46 -15.05
C LYS A 22 -6.56 14.61 -15.79
N ALA A 23 -7.76 14.37 -16.31
CA ALA A 23 -8.54 15.39 -17.00
C ALA A 23 -8.98 16.53 -16.06
N ASP A 24 -9.20 16.20 -14.78
CA ASP A 24 -9.51 17.17 -13.73
C ASP A 24 -8.27 17.98 -13.27
N GLY A 25 -7.07 17.66 -13.80
CA GLY A 25 -5.84 18.44 -13.58
C GLY A 25 -4.93 17.92 -12.48
N ALA A 26 -5.12 16.69 -12.02
CA ALA A 26 -4.20 16.06 -11.04
C ALA A 26 -2.78 15.99 -11.61
N GLN A 27 -1.82 16.51 -10.84
CA GLN A 27 -0.39 16.47 -11.19
C GLN A 27 0.33 15.26 -10.59
N LEU A 28 -0.20 14.73 -9.49
CA LEU A 28 0.29 13.53 -8.79
C LEU A 28 -0.90 12.60 -8.56
N ILE A 29 -0.75 11.33 -8.92
CA ILE A 29 -1.81 10.33 -8.78
C ILE A 29 -1.30 9.19 -7.91
N VAL A 30 -1.97 8.96 -6.78
CA VAL A 30 -1.76 7.82 -5.90
C VAL A 30 -2.99 6.93 -5.98
N ALA A 31 -2.81 5.68 -6.46
CA ALA A 31 -3.88 4.69 -6.49
C ALA A 31 -3.83 3.84 -5.20
N ILE A 32 -4.95 3.80 -4.47
CA ILE A 32 -5.08 3.04 -3.22
C ILE A 32 -6.04 1.87 -3.46
N PHE A 33 -5.61 0.67 -3.07
CA PHE A 33 -6.37 -0.56 -3.26
C PHE A 33 -6.61 -1.30 -1.96
N HIS A 34 -7.78 -1.90 -1.87
CA HIS A 34 -8.10 -2.93 -0.88
C HIS A 34 -8.30 -4.24 -1.64
N TRP A 35 -7.32 -5.14 -1.59
CA TRP A 35 -7.20 -6.28 -2.52
C TRP A 35 -6.43 -7.47 -1.93
N GLY A 36 -6.34 -8.55 -2.71
CA GLY A 36 -5.58 -9.76 -2.34
C GLY A 36 -6.32 -10.65 -1.36
N ASN A 37 -5.60 -11.54 -0.72
CA ASN A 37 -6.15 -12.48 0.27
C ASN A 37 -5.51 -12.24 1.63
N GLU A 38 -6.28 -12.40 2.69
CA GLU A 38 -5.80 -12.28 4.07
C GLU A 38 -4.65 -13.26 4.34
N THR A 39 -3.66 -12.81 5.09
CA THR A 39 -2.47 -13.54 5.52
C THR A 39 -1.51 -13.98 4.40
N GLU A 40 -1.85 -13.78 3.13
CA GLU A 40 -0.97 -14.11 2.02
C GLU A 40 0.18 -13.10 1.91
N THR A 41 1.41 -13.60 1.94
CA THR A 41 2.63 -12.76 1.96
C THR A 41 3.18 -12.43 0.58
N VAL A 42 2.68 -13.12 -0.45
CA VAL A 42 3.02 -12.90 -1.86
C VAL A 42 1.79 -12.32 -2.56
N PRO A 43 1.93 -11.20 -3.28
CA PRO A 43 0.79 -10.64 -4.01
C PRO A 43 0.31 -11.61 -5.09
N ASP A 44 -0.99 -11.74 -5.24
CA ASP A 44 -1.61 -12.57 -6.26
C ASP A 44 -1.56 -11.92 -7.65
N SER A 45 -2.07 -12.65 -8.66
CA SER A 45 -2.08 -12.18 -10.05
C SER A 45 -2.96 -10.95 -10.27
N ASN A 46 -4.04 -10.79 -9.50
CA ASN A 46 -4.93 -9.64 -9.60
C ASN A 46 -4.25 -8.38 -9.06
N GLN A 47 -3.61 -8.50 -7.89
CA GLN A 47 -2.82 -7.42 -7.31
C GLN A 47 -1.73 -6.94 -8.27
N THR A 48 -0.96 -7.87 -8.83
CA THR A 48 0.14 -7.52 -9.75
C THR A 48 -0.38 -6.93 -11.06
N THR A 49 -1.49 -7.44 -11.60
CA THR A 49 -2.10 -6.92 -12.83
C THR A 49 -2.65 -5.52 -12.62
N LEU A 50 -3.50 -5.32 -11.62
CA LEU A 50 -4.13 -4.02 -11.37
C LEU A 50 -3.11 -2.95 -10.94
N GLY A 51 -2.12 -3.31 -10.11
CA GLY A 51 -1.06 -2.39 -9.72
C GLY A 51 -0.24 -1.89 -10.90
N ARG A 52 0.11 -2.79 -11.82
CA ARG A 52 0.84 -2.43 -13.04
C ARG A 52 0.00 -1.62 -14.04
N ILE A 53 -1.29 -1.98 -14.19
CA ILE A 53 -2.24 -1.18 -14.99
C ILE A 53 -2.34 0.24 -14.43
N ALA A 54 -2.46 0.42 -13.11
CA ALA A 54 -2.50 1.74 -12.52
C ALA A 54 -1.29 2.60 -12.89
N ILE A 55 -0.09 2.02 -12.84
CA ILE A 55 1.14 2.71 -13.26
C ILE A 55 1.13 2.98 -14.78
N ASP A 56 0.70 2.02 -15.59
CA ASP A 56 0.62 2.18 -17.05
C ASP A 56 -0.34 3.30 -17.46
N GLU A 57 -1.44 3.46 -16.74
CA GLU A 57 -2.39 4.53 -16.95
C GLU A 57 -1.94 5.88 -16.36
N GLY A 58 -0.86 5.89 -15.57
CA GLY A 58 -0.18 7.09 -15.11
C GLY A 58 -0.31 7.40 -13.63
N ALA A 59 -0.60 6.42 -12.79
CA ALA A 59 -0.40 6.58 -11.36
C ALA A 59 1.11 6.70 -11.04
N ASP A 60 1.43 7.53 -10.07
CA ASP A 60 2.81 7.78 -9.61
C ASP A 60 3.19 6.88 -8.45
N LEU A 61 2.20 6.34 -7.75
CA LEU A 61 2.35 5.39 -6.65
C LEU A 61 1.10 4.52 -6.56
N VAL A 62 1.31 3.26 -6.17
CA VAL A 62 0.24 2.35 -5.78
C VAL A 62 0.44 1.90 -4.34
N CYS A 63 -0.61 1.99 -3.51
CA CYS A 63 -0.63 1.53 -2.12
C CYS A 63 -1.75 0.52 -1.93
N GLY A 64 -1.42 -0.67 -1.43
CA GLY A 64 -2.35 -1.75 -1.18
C GLY A 64 -2.59 -2.02 0.31
N HIS A 65 -3.80 -2.49 0.59
CA HIS A 65 -4.30 -2.89 1.90
C HIS A 65 -5.08 -4.21 1.80
N HIS A 66 -5.58 -4.73 2.89
CA HIS A 66 -6.41 -5.92 3.08
C HIS A 66 -5.65 -7.20 3.48
N PRO A 67 -4.47 -7.58 2.95
CA PRO A 67 -3.86 -8.85 3.36
C PRO A 67 -3.54 -8.95 4.86
N HIS A 68 -3.64 -7.87 5.62
CA HIS A 68 -3.34 -7.79 7.07
C HIS A 68 -1.92 -8.21 7.45
N VAL A 69 -1.07 -8.43 6.47
CA VAL A 69 0.36 -8.71 6.60
C VAL A 69 1.13 -7.83 5.62
N LEU A 70 2.39 -7.53 5.91
CA LEU A 70 3.26 -6.88 4.94
C LEU A 70 3.39 -7.75 3.68
N GLN A 71 3.27 -7.18 2.50
CA GLN A 71 3.73 -7.78 1.25
C GLN A 71 4.93 -7.02 0.71
N GLY A 72 5.52 -7.51 -0.35
CA GLY A 72 6.66 -6.86 -0.99
C GLY A 72 6.30 -5.55 -1.70
N ILE A 73 7.32 -4.83 -2.12
CA ILE A 73 7.23 -3.63 -2.93
C ILE A 73 7.88 -3.91 -4.29
N GLU A 74 7.22 -3.54 -5.37
CA GLU A 74 7.75 -3.62 -6.73
C GLU A 74 8.10 -2.23 -7.24
N THR A 75 9.23 -2.11 -7.95
CA THR A 75 9.49 -0.94 -8.79
C THR A 75 9.17 -1.31 -10.23
N TYR A 76 8.09 -0.78 -10.77
CA TYR A 76 7.60 -1.03 -12.13
C TYR A 76 7.61 0.26 -12.95
N LYS A 77 8.31 0.24 -14.08
CA LYS A 77 8.49 1.41 -14.97
C LYS A 77 8.96 2.68 -14.24
N GLY A 78 9.74 2.49 -13.18
CA GLY A 78 10.28 3.56 -12.35
C GLY A 78 9.28 4.16 -11.35
N ARG A 79 8.17 3.47 -11.05
CA ARG A 79 7.21 3.81 -10.01
C ARG A 79 7.05 2.65 -9.03
N ASN A 80 6.70 2.95 -7.79
CA ASN A 80 6.58 1.92 -6.77
C ASN A 80 5.13 1.44 -6.62
N ILE A 81 4.99 0.12 -6.43
CA ILE A 81 3.77 -0.56 -6.07
C ILE A 81 4.01 -1.21 -4.70
N VAL A 82 3.37 -0.69 -3.66
CA VAL A 82 3.38 -1.25 -2.31
C VAL A 82 2.18 -2.16 -2.19
N TYR A 83 2.38 -3.48 -2.24
CA TYR A 83 1.26 -4.43 -2.35
C TYR A 83 0.44 -4.57 -1.08
N SER A 84 1.07 -4.48 0.10
CA SER A 84 0.37 -4.38 1.39
C SER A 84 1.25 -3.74 2.46
N LEU A 85 0.67 -2.76 3.14
CA LEU A 85 1.31 -2.09 4.28
C LEU A 85 1.18 -2.88 5.59
N GLY A 86 0.40 -3.98 5.60
CA GLY A 86 0.03 -4.69 6.82
C GLY A 86 -1.03 -3.93 7.63
N ASN A 87 -1.26 -4.37 8.85
CA ASN A 87 -2.09 -3.65 9.81
C ASN A 87 -1.35 -2.40 10.32
N PHE A 88 -2.09 -1.37 10.73
CA PHE A 88 -1.52 -0.23 11.45
C PHE A 88 -2.36 0.08 12.69
N CYS A 89 -3.48 0.80 12.55
CA CYS A 89 -4.41 1.08 13.64
C CYS A 89 -5.63 0.15 13.55
N PHE A 90 -5.42 -1.15 13.41
CA PHE A 90 -6.49 -2.12 13.22
C PHE A 90 -6.98 -2.67 14.57
N GLY A 91 -8.21 -2.33 14.97
CA GLY A 91 -8.80 -2.67 16.26
C GLY A 91 -9.49 -4.04 16.37
N GLY A 92 -9.53 -4.81 15.28
CA GLY A 92 -10.31 -6.05 15.20
C GLY A 92 -9.66 -7.28 15.79
N ASN A 93 -8.34 -7.27 16.06
CA ASN A 93 -7.62 -8.45 16.53
C ASN A 93 -6.57 -8.09 17.58
N SER A 94 -6.71 -8.65 18.79
CA SER A 94 -5.77 -8.44 19.90
C SER A 94 -4.50 -9.31 19.81
N SER A 95 -4.49 -10.32 18.97
CA SER A 95 -3.35 -11.24 18.81
C SER A 95 -3.20 -11.68 17.35
N PRO A 96 -2.93 -10.74 16.41
CA PRO A 96 -2.73 -11.09 15.01
C PRO A 96 -1.46 -11.92 14.82
N SER A 97 -1.44 -12.75 13.80
CA SER A 97 -0.31 -13.61 13.47
C SER A 97 0.94 -12.85 13.01
N ASP A 98 0.79 -11.65 12.48
CA ASP A 98 1.88 -10.75 12.08
C ASP A 98 1.68 -9.38 12.70
N MET A 99 2.63 -8.95 13.53
CA MET A 99 2.62 -7.64 14.19
C MET A 99 3.49 -6.61 13.49
N ASP A 100 4.06 -6.96 12.35
CA ASP A 100 4.93 -6.06 11.60
C ASP A 100 4.13 -5.19 10.65
N THR A 101 4.53 -3.95 10.58
CA THR A 101 3.95 -2.96 9.67
C THR A 101 5.02 -1.94 9.27
N MET A 102 4.65 -0.97 8.46
CA MET A 102 5.54 0.11 8.06
C MET A 102 4.80 1.41 7.84
N ILE A 103 5.50 2.52 8.03
CA ILE A 103 5.14 3.80 7.42
C ILE A 103 5.96 3.92 6.14
N TYR A 104 5.28 3.95 5.02
CA TYR A 104 5.89 4.18 3.71
C TYR A 104 5.90 5.68 3.42
N GLN A 105 7.07 6.26 3.27
CA GLN A 105 7.24 7.65 2.88
C GLN A 105 7.85 7.71 1.48
N GLN A 106 7.30 8.53 0.60
CA GLN A 106 7.88 8.82 -0.70
C GLN A 106 7.87 10.32 -0.95
N THR A 107 9.03 10.85 -1.34
CA THR A 107 9.15 12.24 -1.80
C THR A 107 8.94 12.28 -3.30
N PHE A 108 8.09 13.18 -3.76
CA PHE A 108 7.85 13.44 -5.17
C PHE A 108 8.44 14.79 -5.55
N THR A 109 9.22 14.81 -6.62
CA THR A 109 9.69 16.04 -7.26
C THR A 109 8.87 16.29 -8.50
N ILE A 110 8.24 17.46 -8.59
CA ILE A 110 7.42 17.87 -9.74
C ILE A 110 8.11 19.04 -10.42
N ASP A 111 8.28 18.98 -11.73
CA ASP A 111 8.78 20.07 -12.55
C ASP A 111 7.91 20.29 -13.80
N ALA A 112 8.40 21.05 -14.77
CA ALA A 112 7.65 21.36 -15.98
C ALA A 112 7.31 20.12 -16.83
N ASP A 113 8.05 19.04 -16.67
CA ASP A 113 7.86 17.78 -17.40
C ASP A 113 7.00 16.77 -16.61
N GLY A 114 6.54 17.16 -15.40
CA GLY A 114 5.70 16.35 -14.52
C GLY A 114 6.44 15.74 -13.33
N VAL A 115 5.91 14.65 -12.79
CA VAL A 115 6.47 13.96 -11.61
C VAL A 115 7.71 13.14 -12.00
N LYS A 116 8.84 13.41 -11.37
CA LYS A 116 10.09 12.67 -11.58
C LYS A 116 10.02 11.23 -11.06
N LYS A 117 10.79 10.36 -11.70
CA LYS A 117 10.94 8.94 -11.32
C LYS A 117 12.19 8.74 -10.45
N ASP A 118 12.40 9.63 -9.49
CA ASP A 118 13.56 9.56 -8.58
C ASP A 118 13.36 8.60 -7.41
N ASN A 119 12.10 8.24 -7.11
CA ASN A 119 11.69 7.24 -6.09
C ASN A 119 12.45 7.41 -4.76
N VAL A 120 12.57 8.65 -4.28
CA VAL A 120 13.17 8.91 -2.98
C VAL A 120 12.22 8.41 -1.89
N THR A 121 12.54 7.26 -1.31
CA THR A 121 11.69 6.58 -0.32
C THR A 121 12.40 6.45 1.01
N ASN A 122 11.61 6.45 2.09
CA ASN A 122 12.02 6.10 3.44
C ASN A 122 10.99 5.14 4.04
N ILE A 123 11.43 3.97 4.49
CA ILE A 123 10.58 2.97 5.11
C ILE A 123 10.84 2.99 6.61
N ILE A 124 9.86 3.47 7.37
CA ILE A 124 9.94 3.40 8.83
C ILE A 124 9.34 2.05 9.24
N PRO A 125 10.15 1.06 9.67
CA PRO A 125 9.63 -0.20 10.13
C PRO A 125 8.92 0.00 11.46
N CYS A 126 7.75 -0.59 11.62
CA CYS A 126 6.94 -0.43 12.82
C CYS A 126 6.41 -1.79 13.30
N SER A 127 6.11 -1.87 14.59
CA SER A 127 5.18 -2.83 15.14
C SER A 127 3.78 -2.19 15.26
N ILE A 128 2.72 -2.97 15.06
CA ILE A 128 1.34 -2.50 15.29
C ILE A 128 1.02 -2.28 16.78
N SER A 129 1.95 -2.64 17.65
CA SER A 129 1.78 -2.60 19.10
C SER A 129 3.07 -2.20 19.81
N SER A 130 2.96 -1.34 20.81
CA SER A 130 4.07 -1.08 21.74
C SER A 130 4.33 -2.21 22.74
N ALA A 131 3.46 -3.23 22.78
CA ALA A 131 3.55 -4.43 23.61
C ALA A 131 3.67 -5.73 22.80
N ALA A 132 4.18 -5.67 21.56
CA ALA A 132 4.26 -6.81 20.66
C ALA A 132 5.16 -7.93 21.19
N TYR A 133 6.18 -7.62 22.01
CA TYR A 133 7.04 -8.60 22.67
C TYR A 133 6.29 -9.53 23.65
N ASP A 134 5.11 -9.11 24.13
CA ASP A 134 4.21 -9.92 24.95
C ASP A 134 3.20 -10.74 24.11
N GLY A 135 3.28 -10.64 22.76
CA GLY A 135 2.34 -11.29 21.85
C GLY A 135 0.94 -10.65 21.87
N TYR A 136 0.86 -9.38 22.28
CA TYR A 136 -0.40 -8.66 22.45
C TYR A 136 -0.44 -7.38 21.63
N ASN A 137 -1.56 -7.15 20.92
CA ASN A 137 -1.81 -5.92 20.20
C ASN A 137 -2.57 -4.92 21.08
N ASN A 138 -1.90 -3.88 21.54
CA ASN A 138 -2.50 -2.77 22.29
C ASN A 138 -2.96 -1.61 21.39
N TYR A 139 -2.93 -1.82 20.06
CA TYR A 139 -3.37 -0.85 19.05
C TYR A 139 -2.59 0.48 19.05
N GLN A 140 -1.34 0.43 19.47
CA GLN A 140 -0.43 1.58 19.49
C GLN A 140 0.76 1.31 18.53
N PRO A 141 0.62 1.60 17.23
CA PRO A 141 1.72 1.45 16.30
C PRO A 141 2.95 2.20 16.77
N THR A 142 4.08 1.53 16.78
CA THR A 142 5.33 2.06 17.33
C THR A 142 6.47 1.80 16.35
N PRO A 143 7.30 2.81 16.01
CA PRO A 143 8.50 2.57 15.23
C PRO A 143 9.40 1.54 15.89
N ALA A 144 9.89 0.60 15.10
CA ALA A 144 10.85 -0.40 15.56
C ALA A 144 12.27 0.17 15.52
N GLU A 145 13.10 -0.27 16.45
CA GLU A 145 14.50 0.16 16.57
C GLU A 145 15.46 -1.03 16.59
N GLY A 146 16.74 -0.80 16.36
CA GLY A 146 17.81 -1.78 16.49
C GLY A 146 17.59 -3.04 15.65
N ASP A 147 17.69 -4.20 16.30
CA ASP A 147 17.56 -5.51 15.66
C ASP A 147 16.15 -5.75 15.11
N GLU A 148 15.12 -5.22 15.77
CA GLU A 148 13.74 -5.35 15.35
C GLU A 148 13.48 -4.56 14.06
N ALA A 149 13.98 -3.33 13.95
CA ALA A 149 13.92 -2.55 12.72
C ALA A 149 14.63 -3.29 11.57
N THR A 150 15.80 -3.85 11.85
CA THR A 150 16.58 -4.62 10.87
C THR A 150 15.82 -5.87 10.40
N ARG A 151 15.16 -6.56 11.32
CA ARG A 151 14.35 -7.75 11.03
C ARG A 151 13.16 -7.41 10.13
N ILE A 152 12.41 -6.34 10.43
CA ILE A 152 11.24 -5.92 9.65
C ILE A 152 11.67 -5.45 8.25
N LEU A 153 12.73 -4.65 8.15
CA LEU A 153 13.28 -4.25 6.84
C LEU A 153 13.75 -5.46 6.03
N GLY A 154 14.37 -6.44 6.69
CA GLY A 154 14.75 -7.71 6.08
C GLY A 154 13.54 -8.46 5.52
N LYS A 155 12.43 -8.53 6.27
CA LYS A 155 11.16 -9.13 5.83
C LYS A 155 10.60 -8.42 4.57
N ILE A 156 10.59 -7.09 4.55
CA ILE A 156 10.12 -6.31 3.40
C ILE A 156 10.99 -6.60 2.17
N ASN A 157 12.33 -6.59 2.34
CA ASN A 157 13.26 -6.87 1.26
C ASN A 157 13.12 -8.29 0.70
N GLU A 158 12.98 -9.28 1.59
CA GLU A 158 12.77 -10.67 1.22
C GLU A 158 11.47 -10.81 0.40
N ARG A 159 10.35 -10.30 0.90
CA ARG A 159 9.05 -10.35 0.20
C ARG A 159 9.06 -9.58 -1.11
N SER A 160 9.82 -8.50 -1.21
CA SER A 160 10.02 -7.76 -2.47
C SER A 160 10.81 -8.58 -3.49
N SER A 161 11.77 -9.40 -3.04
CA SER A 161 12.57 -10.26 -3.93
C SER A 161 11.77 -11.40 -4.57
N TRP A 162 10.61 -11.76 -3.99
CA TRP A 162 9.73 -12.80 -4.54
C TRP A 162 8.85 -12.31 -5.69
N ILE A 163 8.77 -10.99 -5.89
CA ILE A 163 7.95 -10.41 -6.95
C ILE A 163 8.74 -10.45 -8.25
N SER A 164 8.17 -11.11 -9.27
CA SER A 164 8.74 -11.10 -10.60
C SER A 164 8.53 -9.74 -11.25
N THR A 165 9.59 -8.94 -11.33
CA THR A 165 9.54 -7.61 -11.94
C THR A 165 9.77 -7.70 -13.44
N ALA A 166 8.97 -6.95 -14.23
CA ALA A 166 9.14 -6.89 -15.68
C ALA A 166 10.46 -6.18 -16.10
N GLU A 167 11.01 -5.34 -15.21
CA GLU A 167 12.22 -4.53 -15.47
C GLU A 167 13.47 -5.04 -14.75
N GLY A 168 13.37 -6.16 -14.02
CA GLY A 168 14.51 -6.82 -13.38
C GLY A 168 15.12 -6.08 -12.19
N SER A 169 14.48 -5.04 -11.67
CA SER A 169 14.92 -4.31 -10.49
C SER A 169 14.12 -4.70 -9.26
N THR A 170 14.80 -5.16 -8.23
CA THR A 170 14.20 -5.45 -6.93
C THR A 170 14.22 -4.19 -6.06
N PHE A 171 13.07 -3.85 -5.48
CA PHE A 171 13.01 -2.77 -4.50
C PHE A 171 13.85 -3.13 -3.28
N THR A 172 14.57 -2.13 -2.74
CA THR A 172 15.31 -2.28 -1.49
C THR A 172 14.81 -1.25 -0.50
N ALA A 173 14.19 -1.71 0.58
CA ALA A 173 13.73 -0.87 1.67
C ALA A 173 14.93 -0.25 2.42
N LYS A 174 14.86 1.05 2.64
CA LYS A 174 15.85 1.81 3.40
C LYS A 174 15.15 2.62 4.48
N TYR A 175 15.75 2.68 5.65
CA TYR A 175 15.31 3.51 6.75
C TYR A 175 16.39 4.57 7.06
N ASN A 176 15.95 5.82 7.09
CA ASN A 176 16.80 6.95 7.49
C ASN A 176 16.10 7.69 8.64
N SER A 177 16.56 7.45 9.86
CA SER A 177 16.01 8.03 11.08
C SER A 177 16.12 9.55 11.17
N ASN A 178 16.92 10.18 10.31
CA ASN A 178 17.10 11.66 10.30
C ASN A 178 15.98 12.37 9.53
N ASN A 179 15.08 11.66 8.83
CA ASN A 179 13.99 12.28 8.08
C ASN A 179 12.77 12.66 8.94
N ASP A 180 12.68 12.20 10.19
CA ASP A 180 11.53 12.49 11.07
C ASP A 180 11.45 13.96 11.51
N SER A 181 12.51 14.76 11.30
CA SER A 181 12.60 16.14 11.78
C SER A 181 12.18 17.21 10.76
N GLN A 182 11.79 16.86 9.53
CA GLN A 182 11.48 17.87 8.48
C GLN A 182 10.00 18.03 8.11
N SER A 183 9.06 17.37 8.77
CA SER A 183 7.62 17.45 8.39
C SER A 183 6.81 18.54 9.10
N SER A 184 7.43 19.57 9.67
CA SER A 184 6.71 20.61 10.44
C SER A 184 6.52 21.96 9.74
N SER A 185 6.52 22.03 8.40
CA SER A 185 6.18 23.28 7.70
C SER A 185 5.64 23.08 6.29
N ALA A 186 4.45 22.48 6.18
CA ALA A 186 3.59 22.66 5.01
C ALA A 186 2.14 22.37 5.38
N ASP A 187 1.54 23.24 6.22
CA ASP A 187 0.11 23.36 6.35
C ASP A 187 -0.41 24.10 5.09
N THR A 188 -0.75 23.35 4.06
CA THR A 188 -1.75 23.77 3.08
C THR A 188 -2.69 22.61 2.91
N ALA A 189 -3.87 22.75 3.49
CA ALA A 189 -4.98 21.83 3.41
C ALA A 189 -5.25 21.45 1.95
N ALA A 190 -4.92 20.23 1.58
CA ALA A 190 -5.52 19.61 0.41
C ALA A 190 -7.01 19.47 0.69
N SER A 191 -7.85 20.02 -0.17
CA SER A 191 -9.29 19.84 -0.07
C SER A 191 -9.62 18.36 -0.30
N ASP A 192 -10.54 17.84 0.48
CA ASP A 192 -11.02 16.45 0.51
C ASP A 192 -11.66 15.95 -0.80
N SER A 193 -11.47 16.69 -1.92
CA SER A 193 -12.16 16.46 -3.18
C SER A 193 -11.45 15.51 -4.16
N ASP A 194 -10.20 15.07 -3.87
CA ASP A 194 -9.37 14.38 -4.85
C ASP A 194 -9.16 12.88 -4.56
N ILE A 195 -9.87 12.33 -3.57
CA ILE A 195 -9.89 10.89 -3.29
C ILE A 195 -11.04 10.27 -4.08
N VAL A 196 -10.71 9.54 -5.13
CA VAL A 196 -11.69 8.71 -5.84
C VAL A 196 -11.69 7.34 -5.18
N ASP A 197 -12.73 7.06 -4.37
CA ASP A 197 -12.97 5.75 -3.78
C ASP A 197 -13.52 4.79 -4.85
N MET A 198 -12.72 3.83 -5.25
CA MET A 198 -13.10 2.83 -6.25
C MET A 198 -14.05 1.76 -5.70
N ASN A 199 -14.33 1.76 -4.38
CA ASN A 199 -15.22 0.80 -3.75
C ASN A 199 -16.69 1.26 -3.71
N SER A 200 -17.02 2.47 -4.17
CA SER A 200 -18.35 3.06 -4.02
C SER A 200 -19.41 2.57 -5.04
N SER A 201 -19.10 1.61 -5.90
CA SER A 201 -20.07 1.06 -6.86
C SER A 201 -20.54 -0.37 -6.56
N ALA A 202 -20.25 -0.91 -5.38
CA ALA A 202 -20.91 -2.13 -4.92
C ALA A 202 -22.31 -1.77 -4.43
N SER A 203 -23.33 -2.10 -5.23
CA SER A 203 -24.73 -2.02 -4.86
C SER A 203 -25.00 -2.71 -3.53
N ASP A 204 -25.80 -2.03 -2.73
CA ASP A 204 -26.49 -2.48 -1.52
C ASP A 204 -27.14 -3.88 -1.74
N ASP A 205 -26.39 -4.95 -1.46
CA ASP A 205 -26.95 -6.26 -1.20
C ASP A 205 -26.77 -6.51 0.30
N THR A 206 -27.88 -6.26 1.01
CA THR A 206 -28.10 -6.60 2.40
C THR A 206 -28.17 -8.12 2.55
N ASP A 207 -27.02 -8.76 2.71
CA ASP A 207 -26.95 -10.05 3.39
C ASP A 207 -26.08 -9.91 4.62
N ALA A 208 -26.78 -9.75 5.75
CA ALA A 208 -26.22 -9.82 7.08
C ALA A 208 -25.76 -11.27 7.33
N GLU A 209 -24.56 -11.61 6.94
CA GLU A 209 -23.90 -12.79 7.45
C GLU A 209 -23.40 -12.49 8.87
N THR A 210 -24.08 -13.13 9.83
CA THR A 210 -23.67 -13.24 11.21
C THR A 210 -22.35 -14.01 11.26
N TYR A 211 -21.25 -13.32 11.54
CA TYR A 211 -19.97 -13.97 11.84
C TYR A 211 -20.09 -14.71 13.16
N ASP A 212 -20.01 -16.05 13.08
CA ASP A 212 -19.86 -16.95 14.21
C ASP A 212 -18.48 -16.74 14.84
N GLU A 213 -18.46 -16.33 16.10
CA GLU A 213 -17.25 -16.23 16.92
C GLU A 213 -16.77 -17.63 17.31
N SER A 214 -16.01 -18.28 16.44
CA SER A 214 -15.20 -19.43 16.85
C SER A 214 -14.05 -19.68 15.87
N TYR A 215 -12.90 -19.03 16.17
CA TYR A 215 -11.54 -19.63 16.07
C TYR A 215 -10.52 -18.63 16.61
#